data_581adce23bdc98c8b32729d04e979618
#
_entry.id   581adce23bdc98c8b32729d04e979618
#
_cell.length_a   1.000
_cell.length_b   1.000
_cell.length_c   1.000
_cell.angle_alpha   90.00
_cell.angle_beta   90.00
_cell.angle_gamma   90.00
#
_symmetry.space_group_name_H-M   'P 1'
#
loop_
_entity.id
_entity.type
_entity.pdbx_description
1 polymer ?
#
loop_
_entity_poly.entity_id
_entity_poly.type
_entity_poly.pdbx_seq_one_letter_code
_entity_poly.pdbx_strand_id
1 'polypeptide(L)'
;MKKIAVIQDLSGLGKCSLTAAIPVISVMGVQAVPLPTAVLSNQTGYPSYYCDDYTEHMGQIMDEWEKRGFSPDGIYTGFLADEEQADKILDFLRRFRKEKTMVLVDPVMGDNGSAYGIYTEGLRERMIQLVRSAQVITPNLTEALLLLYGKEEMEKRYVGLLELDGEKRLEQIGKIGEKLANEYCLQAAVITGIEYVKEQKAAPALISDGNEKNFMQMGNLVVENGQVYWCFAPKTGGSYSGTGDLFASVLSAGLVKGMSMMTCVELAVKFLSKAIAETVQEGTDRNDGVCFEKYLEELCKIEK
;
A
#
# COMPACT_ATOMS: atom_id res chain seq x y z
N MET A 1 -1.93 24.54 -6.30
CA MET A 1 -2.47 23.16 -6.24
C MET A 1 -1.33 22.24 -5.85
N LYS A 2 -1.53 21.37 -4.86
CA LYS A 2 -0.56 20.35 -4.45
C LYS A 2 -0.35 19.32 -5.54
N LYS A 3 0.88 18.77 -5.66
CA LYS A 3 1.26 17.79 -6.70
C LYS A 3 1.95 16.60 -6.07
N ILE A 4 1.60 15.39 -6.52
CA ILE A 4 2.28 14.15 -6.17
C ILE A 4 2.87 13.54 -7.44
N ALA A 5 4.18 13.29 -7.45
CA ALA A 5 4.79 12.40 -8.44
C ALA A 5 4.42 10.96 -8.08
N VAL A 6 3.74 10.27 -8.98
CA VAL A 6 3.31 8.87 -8.80
C VAL A 6 4.13 7.99 -9.73
N ILE A 7 4.98 7.13 -9.16
CA ILE A 7 6.00 6.36 -9.89
C ILE A 7 5.65 4.88 -9.78
N GLN A 8 4.99 4.35 -10.80
CA GLN A 8 4.58 2.94 -10.91
C GLN A 8 4.07 2.65 -12.32
N ASP A 9 3.73 1.40 -12.62
CA ASP A 9 3.26 1.00 -13.94
C ASP A 9 1.88 1.57 -14.30
N LEU A 10 1.59 1.60 -15.60
CA LEU A 10 0.29 1.88 -16.16
C LEU A 10 -0.33 0.59 -16.72
N SER A 11 -1.10 -0.11 -15.92
CA SER A 11 -1.85 -1.29 -16.34
C SER A 11 -3.23 -0.93 -16.90
N GLY A 12 -3.55 -1.39 -18.12
CA GLY A 12 -4.82 -1.07 -18.80
C GLY A 12 -6.02 -1.71 -18.12
N LEU A 13 -6.02 -3.05 -17.99
CA LEU A 13 -7.05 -3.78 -17.25
C LEU A 13 -6.53 -4.15 -15.84
N GLY A 14 -7.43 -4.16 -14.85
CA GLY A 14 -7.17 -4.66 -13.49
C GLY A 14 -7.17 -3.62 -12.39
N LYS A 15 -7.42 -2.33 -12.68
CA LYS A 15 -7.61 -1.22 -11.71
C LYS A 15 -6.54 -1.18 -10.62
N CYS A 16 -5.29 -1.20 -11.01
CA CYS A 16 -4.12 -1.14 -10.11
C CYS A 16 -3.16 -0.04 -10.52
N SER A 17 -2.14 0.17 -9.73
CA SER A 17 -1.04 1.09 -10.02
C SER A 17 -1.54 2.48 -10.44
N LEU A 18 -1.06 3.06 -11.55
CA LEU A 18 -1.45 4.41 -12.00
C LEU A 18 -2.94 4.53 -12.30
N THR A 19 -3.61 3.47 -12.80
CA THR A 19 -5.06 3.53 -13.11
C THR A 19 -5.91 3.60 -11.85
N ALA A 20 -5.42 3.12 -10.70
CA ALA A 20 -6.03 3.29 -9.38
C ALA A 20 -5.60 4.61 -8.72
N ALA A 21 -4.33 4.95 -8.78
CA ALA A 21 -3.77 6.11 -8.07
C ALA A 21 -4.24 7.45 -8.62
N ILE A 22 -4.27 7.62 -9.95
CA ILE A 22 -4.63 8.89 -10.59
C ILE A 22 -6.04 9.36 -10.20
N PRO A 23 -7.11 8.56 -10.33
CA PRO A 23 -8.46 9.00 -9.98
C PRO A 23 -8.60 9.32 -8.48
N VAL A 24 -8.01 8.50 -7.59
CA VAL A 24 -8.07 8.70 -6.14
C VAL A 24 -7.38 9.99 -5.72
N ILE A 25 -6.14 10.20 -6.15
CA ILE A 25 -5.38 11.40 -5.82
C ILE A 25 -6.06 12.66 -6.38
N SER A 26 -6.57 12.56 -7.63
CA SER A 26 -7.22 13.69 -8.30
C SER A 26 -8.52 14.09 -7.62
N VAL A 27 -9.37 13.13 -7.24
CA VAL A 27 -10.65 13.42 -6.57
C VAL A 27 -10.46 14.02 -5.18
N MET A 28 -9.34 13.72 -4.52
CA MET A 28 -8.94 14.36 -3.26
C MET A 28 -8.38 15.78 -3.44
N GLY A 29 -8.39 16.33 -4.66
CA GLY A 29 -7.98 17.70 -4.96
C GLY A 29 -6.46 17.91 -5.04
N VAL A 30 -5.71 16.86 -5.29
CA VAL A 30 -4.26 16.85 -5.51
C VAL A 30 -3.97 16.44 -6.95
N GLN A 31 -3.02 17.10 -7.62
CA GLN A 31 -2.60 16.72 -8.97
C GLN A 31 -1.72 15.48 -8.91
N ALA A 32 -2.17 14.37 -9.47
CA ALA A 32 -1.31 13.24 -9.77
C ALA A 32 -0.45 13.56 -11.01
N VAL A 33 0.88 13.37 -10.88
CA VAL A 33 1.85 13.56 -11.97
C VAL A 33 2.53 12.20 -12.21
N PRO A 34 2.05 11.41 -13.18
CA PRO A 34 2.52 10.04 -13.37
C PRO A 34 3.91 9.99 -14.01
N LEU A 35 4.81 9.19 -13.43
CA LEU A 35 6.04 8.70 -14.06
C LEU A 35 5.89 7.19 -14.26
N PRO A 36 5.48 6.74 -15.45
CA PRO A 36 5.28 5.31 -15.69
C PRO A 36 6.60 4.56 -15.69
N THR A 37 6.62 3.40 -14.99
CA THR A 37 7.75 2.45 -15.00
C THR A 37 7.60 1.39 -16.08
N ALA A 38 6.35 1.08 -16.44
CA ALA A 38 5.97 0.19 -17.53
C ALA A 38 4.58 0.54 -18.05
N VAL A 39 4.24 0.13 -19.26
CA VAL A 39 2.88 0.14 -19.79
C VAL A 39 2.46 -1.28 -20.10
N LEU A 40 1.41 -1.75 -19.41
CA LEU A 40 0.90 -3.10 -19.55
C LEU A 40 -0.51 -3.11 -20.16
N SER A 41 -0.80 -4.12 -20.97
CA SER A 41 -2.17 -4.36 -21.46
C SER A 41 -3.15 -4.61 -20.32
N ASN A 42 -2.68 -5.31 -19.30
CA ASN A 42 -3.41 -5.69 -18.09
C ASN A 42 -2.42 -6.02 -16.98
N GLN A 43 -2.88 -6.02 -15.74
CA GLN A 43 -2.04 -6.35 -14.59
C GLN A 43 -1.52 -7.80 -14.66
N THR A 44 -0.40 -8.08 -13.99
CA THR A 44 0.39 -9.31 -14.13
C THR A 44 -0.25 -10.59 -13.55
N GLY A 45 -1.34 -10.49 -12.81
CA GLY A 45 -2.09 -11.63 -12.27
C GLY A 45 -2.96 -12.35 -13.29
N TYR A 46 -3.18 -11.79 -14.48
CA TYR A 46 -3.84 -12.51 -15.58
C TYR A 46 -2.90 -13.56 -16.20
N PRO A 47 -3.44 -14.60 -16.85
CA PRO A 47 -2.63 -15.68 -17.44
C PRO A 47 -1.61 -15.21 -18.49
N SER A 48 -1.83 -14.07 -19.10
CA SER A 48 -0.92 -13.43 -20.06
C SER A 48 -1.11 -11.92 -20.06
N TYR A 49 -0.08 -11.20 -20.41
CA TYR A 49 -0.08 -9.75 -20.57
C TYR A 49 0.99 -9.31 -21.56
N TYR A 50 0.79 -8.17 -22.19
CA TYR A 50 1.85 -7.44 -22.90
C TYR A 50 2.43 -6.40 -21.93
N CYS A 51 3.74 -6.26 -21.95
CA CYS A 51 4.44 -5.26 -21.15
C CYS A 51 5.46 -4.53 -22.03
N ASP A 52 5.39 -3.20 -22.02
CA ASP A 52 6.41 -2.31 -22.56
C ASP A 52 7.14 -1.65 -21.37
N ASP A 53 8.40 -2.01 -21.18
CA ASP A 53 9.24 -1.50 -20.10
C ASP A 53 9.66 -0.06 -20.40
N TYR A 54 9.41 0.84 -19.44
CA TYR A 54 9.69 2.28 -19.59
C TYR A 54 10.97 2.73 -18.89
N THR A 55 11.78 1.81 -18.36
CA THR A 55 13.00 2.11 -17.58
C THR A 55 13.92 3.09 -18.34
N GLU A 56 14.19 2.84 -19.62
CA GLU A 56 15.01 3.69 -20.48
C GLU A 56 14.39 5.10 -20.70
N HIS A 57 13.05 5.21 -20.68
CA HIS A 57 12.34 6.46 -20.91
C HIS A 57 12.19 7.32 -19.67
N MET A 58 12.27 6.74 -18.48
CA MET A 58 12.11 7.48 -17.22
C MET A 58 13.08 8.65 -17.12
N GLY A 59 14.36 8.44 -17.50
CA GLY A 59 15.38 9.50 -17.48
C GLY A 59 14.99 10.69 -18.35
N GLN A 60 14.46 10.45 -19.56
CA GLN A 60 14.07 11.50 -20.50
C GLN A 60 12.89 12.33 -19.94
N ILE A 61 11.92 11.67 -19.32
CA ILE A 61 10.79 12.35 -18.67
C ILE A 61 11.29 13.22 -17.51
N MET A 62 12.17 12.68 -16.67
CA MET A 62 12.78 13.39 -15.56
C MET A 62 13.55 14.63 -16.03
N ASP A 63 14.33 14.52 -17.12
CA ASP A 63 15.07 15.64 -17.70
C ASP A 63 14.16 16.77 -18.16
N GLU A 64 13.01 16.44 -18.78
CA GLU A 64 12.01 17.45 -19.18
C GLU A 64 11.34 18.11 -17.98
N TRP A 65 11.11 17.36 -16.90
CA TRP A 65 10.54 17.93 -15.67
C TRP A 65 11.53 18.83 -14.95
N GLU A 66 12.81 18.48 -14.93
CA GLU A 66 13.88 19.30 -14.34
C GLU A 66 14.04 20.63 -15.08
N LYS A 67 14.04 20.63 -16.43
CA LYS A 67 14.07 21.83 -17.25
C LYS A 67 12.90 22.80 -16.94
N ARG A 68 11.75 22.25 -16.49
CA ARG A 68 10.57 23.04 -16.11
C ARG A 68 10.53 23.45 -14.65
N GLY A 69 11.56 23.09 -13.88
CA GLY A 69 11.62 23.36 -12.45
C GLY A 69 10.53 22.62 -11.65
N PHE A 70 10.16 21.40 -12.09
CA PHE A 70 9.16 20.59 -11.39
C PHE A 70 9.59 20.34 -9.94
N SER A 71 8.67 20.55 -9.02
CA SER A 71 8.88 20.34 -7.58
C SER A 71 7.60 19.76 -6.99
N PRO A 72 7.55 18.45 -6.69
CA PRO A 72 6.39 17.81 -6.11
C PRO A 72 6.27 18.13 -4.61
N ASP A 73 5.02 18.20 -4.11
CA ASP A 73 4.72 18.25 -2.68
C ASP A 73 4.78 16.84 -2.07
N GLY A 74 4.54 15.80 -2.89
CA GLY A 74 4.65 14.40 -2.50
C GLY A 74 5.26 13.55 -3.62
N ILE A 75 5.84 12.43 -3.22
CA ILE A 75 6.34 11.36 -4.10
C ILE A 75 5.74 10.07 -3.57
N TYR A 76 5.08 9.31 -4.44
CA TYR A 76 4.53 8.00 -4.13
C TYR A 76 5.09 6.98 -5.11
N THR A 77 5.72 5.92 -4.59
CA THR A 77 6.27 4.81 -5.38
C THR A 77 5.56 3.52 -5.01
N GLY A 78 5.26 2.70 -6.01
CA GLY A 78 4.65 1.36 -5.84
C GLY A 78 5.51 0.28 -6.49
N PHE A 79 4.89 -0.55 -7.32
CA PHE A 79 5.53 -1.68 -7.97
C PHE A 79 6.74 -1.27 -8.84
N LEU A 80 7.81 -2.07 -8.72
CA LEU A 80 9.04 -1.98 -9.51
C LEU A 80 9.33 -3.33 -10.14
N ALA A 81 9.78 -3.33 -11.39
CA ALA A 81 10.10 -4.55 -12.11
C ALA A 81 11.47 -5.12 -11.73
N ASP A 82 12.46 -4.26 -11.44
CA ASP A 82 13.84 -4.65 -11.20
C ASP A 82 14.67 -3.60 -10.41
N GLU A 83 15.95 -3.89 -10.26
CA GLU A 83 16.91 -3.04 -9.55
C GLU A 83 17.19 -1.73 -10.29
N GLU A 84 17.19 -1.74 -11.63
CA GLU A 84 17.47 -0.54 -12.43
C GLU A 84 16.36 0.51 -12.25
N GLN A 85 15.10 0.09 -12.22
CA GLN A 85 13.98 0.99 -11.91
C GLN A 85 14.13 1.59 -10.52
N ALA A 86 14.54 0.79 -9.53
CA ALA A 86 14.78 1.30 -8.18
C ALA A 86 15.92 2.34 -8.16
N ASP A 87 17.00 2.12 -8.91
CA ASP A 87 18.09 3.09 -9.05
C ASP A 87 17.62 4.39 -9.76
N LYS A 88 16.73 4.30 -10.76
CA LYS A 88 16.09 5.48 -11.40
C LYS A 88 15.23 6.26 -10.39
N ILE A 89 14.52 5.59 -9.49
CA ILE A 89 13.72 6.27 -8.46
C ILE A 89 14.61 6.91 -7.40
N LEU A 90 15.70 6.28 -7.00
CA LEU A 90 16.70 6.91 -6.12
C LEU A 90 17.29 8.18 -6.76
N ASP A 91 17.54 8.17 -8.08
CA ASP A 91 17.92 9.38 -8.82
C ASP A 91 16.79 10.41 -8.84
N PHE A 92 15.54 9.98 -9.05
CA PHE A 92 14.38 10.87 -8.96
C PHE A 92 14.30 11.58 -7.60
N LEU A 93 14.45 10.84 -6.51
CA LEU A 93 14.46 11.41 -5.16
C LEU A 93 15.58 12.45 -4.99
N ARG A 94 16.76 12.16 -5.49
CA ARG A 94 17.92 13.09 -5.44
C ARG A 94 17.63 14.39 -6.20
N ARG A 95 16.97 14.33 -7.35
CA ARG A 95 16.70 15.48 -8.24
C ARG A 95 15.52 16.32 -7.78
N PHE A 96 14.43 15.69 -7.32
CA PHE A 96 13.13 16.36 -7.14
C PHE A 96 12.68 16.50 -5.69
N ARG A 97 13.21 15.69 -4.76
CA ARG A 97 12.85 15.80 -3.35
C ARG A 97 13.37 17.10 -2.76
N LYS A 98 12.49 17.81 -2.03
CA LYS A 98 12.81 18.99 -1.22
C LYS A 98 12.55 18.66 0.25
N GLU A 99 12.98 19.55 1.15
CA GLU A 99 12.85 19.35 2.60
C GLU A 99 11.41 19.03 3.05
N LYS A 100 10.41 19.63 2.40
CA LYS A 100 8.99 19.45 2.73
C LYS A 100 8.26 18.46 1.83
N THR A 101 8.95 17.79 0.93
CA THR A 101 8.36 16.78 0.06
C THR A 101 8.07 15.52 0.87
N MET A 102 6.81 15.14 0.98
CA MET A 102 6.39 13.88 1.58
C MET A 102 6.73 12.71 0.65
N VAL A 103 7.41 11.69 1.14
CA VAL A 103 7.74 10.48 0.38
C VAL A 103 7.04 9.30 1.02
N LEU A 104 6.14 8.66 0.26
CA LEU A 104 5.49 7.40 0.60
C LEU A 104 6.03 6.30 -0.33
N VAL A 105 6.49 5.21 0.27
CA VAL A 105 6.94 4.01 -0.45
C VAL A 105 6.01 2.85 -0.11
N ASP A 106 5.37 2.30 -1.13
CA ASP A 106 4.69 1.00 -1.06
C ASP A 106 5.68 -0.06 -1.55
N PRO A 107 6.26 -0.87 -0.64
CA PRO A 107 7.42 -1.71 -0.96
C PRO A 107 7.01 -3.06 -1.57
N VAL A 108 6.36 -3.02 -2.73
CA VAL A 108 5.74 -4.18 -3.39
C VAL A 108 6.78 -5.24 -3.76
N MET A 109 6.83 -6.33 -2.97
CA MET A 109 7.79 -7.43 -3.15
C MET A 109 7.19 -8.83 -2.94
N GLY A 110 6.01 -8.95 -2.35
CA GLY A 110 5.41 -10.24 -2.03
C GLY A 110 4.08 -10.11 -1.33
N ASP A 111 3.36 -11.23 -1.17
CA ASP A 111 2.08 -11.29 -0.46
C ASP A 111 1.84 -12.70 0.08
N ASN A 112 1.00 -12.82 1.12
CA ASN A 112 0.57 -14.10 1.71
C ASN A 112 1.72 -15.05 2.06
N GLY A 113 2.82 -14.53 2.61
CA GLY A 113 4.00 -15.31 3.02
C GLY A 113 4.89 -15.77 1.87
N SER A 114 4.72 -15.22 0.67
CA SER A 114 5.51 -15.56 -0.51
C SER A 114 6.05 -14.31 -1.21
N ALA A 115 7.32 -14.32 -1.58
CA ALA A 115 7.90 -13.29 -2.43
C ALA A 115 7.40 -13.45 -3.87
N TYR A 116 7.21 -12.33 -4.57
CA TYR A 116 6.84 -12.33 -5.99
C TYR A 116 7.99 -12.87 -6.87
N GLY A 117 7.66 -13.31 -8.08
CA GLY A 117 8.65 -13.89 -9.01
C GLY A 117 9.76 -12.92 -9.45
N ILE A 118 9.52 -11.62 -9.34
CA ILE A 118 10.49 -10.56 -9.62
C ILE A 118 11.47 -10.31 -8.45
N TYR A 119 11.20 -10.88 -7.27
CA TYR A 119 12.03 -10.66 -6.09
C TYR A 119 13.45 -11.17 -6.30
N THR A 120 14.42 -10.31 -6.02
CA THR A 120 15.85 -10.64 -5.86
C THR A 120 16.36 -9.99 -4.57
N GLU A 121 17.48 -10.47 -4.03
CA GLU A 121 18.12 -9.77 -2.91
C GLU A 121 18.64 -8.38 -3.34
N GLY A 122 19.06 -8.22 -4.59
CA GLY A 122 19.44 -6.93 -5.13
C GLY A 122 18.29 -5.94 -5.17
N LEU A 123 17.09 -6.36 -5.61
CA LEU A 123 15.87 -5.53 -5.56
C LEU A 123 15.50 -5.18 -4.12
N ARG A 124 15.58 -6.14 -3.18
CA ARG A 124 15.35 -5.90 -1.76
C ARG A 124 16.30 -4.84 -1.20
N GLU A 125 17.59 -4.93 -1.50
CA GLU A 125 18.58 -3.95 -1.05
C GLU A 125 18.28 -2.54 -1.58
N ARG A 126 17.84 -2.41 -2.83
CA ARG A 126 17.38 -1.14 -3.40
C ARG A 126 16.08 -0.65 -2.75
N MET A 127 15.14 -1.55 -2.51
CA MET A 127 13.90 -1.22 -1.81
C MET A 127 14.19 -0.69 -0.39
N ILE A 128 15.13 -1.28 0.33
CA ILE A 128 15.58 -0.77 1.65
C ILE A 128 16.14 0.66 1.54
N GLN A 129 16.86 0.99 0.46
CA GLN A 129 17.35 2.37 0.25
C GLN A 129 16.20 3.35 -0.01
N LEU A 130 15.18 2.93 -0.79
CA LEU A 130 13.96 3.71 -1.00
C LEU A 130 13.20 3.91 0.32
N VAL A 131 13.00 2.85 1.09
CA VAL A 131 12.35 2.89 2.41
C VAL A 131 13.08 3.84 3.38
N ARG A 132 14.41 3.81 3.42
CA ARG A 132 15.22 4.76 4.23
C ARG A 132 15.07 6.21 3.77
N SER A 133 14.65 6.41 2.55
CA SER A 133 14.38 7.74 1.99
C SER A 133 12.93 8.19 2.22
N ALA A 134 12.05 7.32 2.70
CA ALA A 134 10.63 7.60 2.92
C ALA A 134 10.37 8.26 4.29
N GLN A 135 9.27 8.97 4.39
CA GLN A 135 8.64 9.31 5.66
C GLN A 135 7.62 8.26 6.08
N VAL A 136 6.92 7.68 5.09
CA VAL A 136 5.84 6.71 5.31
C VAL A 136 6.03 5.51 4.39
N ILE A 137 5.76 4.31 4.92
CA ILE A 137 5.70 3.08 4.13
C ILE A 137 4.39 2.33 4.37
N THR A 138 3.93 1.57 3.37
CA THR A 138 2.66 0.84 3.41
C THR A 138 2.81 -0.67 3.13
N PRO A 139 3.78 -1.39 3.73
CA PRO A 139 3.96 -2.81 3.46
C PRO A 139 2.75 -3.63 3.92
N ASN A 140 2.48 -4.76 3.24
CA ASN A 140 1.77 -5.86 3.87
C ASN A 140 2.70 -6.63 4.83
N LEU A 141 2.17 -7.63 5.55
CA LEU A 141 2.97 -8.39 6.53
C LEU A 141 4.17 -9.11 5.88
N THR A 142 4.01 -9.66 4.68
CA THR A 142 5.08 -10.33 3.95
C THR A 142 6.21 -9.37 3.60
N GLU A 143 5.87 -8.21 3.09
CA GLU A 143 6.82 -7.15 2.74
C GLU A 143 7.54 -6.58 3.97
N ALA A 144 6.80 -6.39 5.07
CA ALA A 144 7.38 -5.99 6.34
C ALA A 144 8.47 -6.96 6.81
N LEU A 145 8.20 -8.26 6.70
CA LEU A 145 9.16 -9.31 7.06
C LEU A 145 10.31 -9.41 6.03
N LEU A 146 10.03 -9.26 4.72
CA LEU A 146 11.07 -9.22 3.68
C LEU A 146 12.06 -8.08 3.92
N LEU A 147 11.57 -6.88 4.20
CA LEU A 147 12.41 -5.72 4.51
C LEU A 147 13.35 -6.00 5.69
N LEU A 148 12.81 -6.55 6.78
CA LEU A 148 13.58 -6.77 8.01
C LEU A 148 14.52 -7.97 7.95
N TYR A 149 14.14 -9.06 7.26
CA TYR A 149 14.80 -10.35 7.47
C TYR A 149 15.22 -11.07 6.17
N GLY A 150 14.79 -10.60 4.99
CA GLY A 150 14.99 -11.32 3.73
C GLY A 150 14.09 -12.57 3.60
N LYS A 151 14.19 -13.24 2.44
CA LYS A 151 13.21 -14.24 2.00
C LYS A 151 13.12 -15.47 2.92
N GLU A 152 14.25 -16.11 3.20
CA GLU A 152 14.25 -17.38 3.97
C GLU A 152 13.70 -17.21 5.39
N GLU A 153 14.08 -16.14 6.04
CA GLU A 153 13.64 -15.87 7.42
C GLU A 153 12.21 -15.33 7.44
N MET A 154 11.79 -14.57 6.41
CA MET A 154 10.41 -14.13 6.24
C MET A 154 9.45 -15.30 6.20
N GLU A 155 9.72 -16.33 5.38
CA GLU A 155 8.85 -17.50 5.24
C GLU A 155 8.64 -18.24 6.58
N LYS A 156 9.72 -18.43 7.36
CA LYS A 156 9.67 -19.06 8.69
C LYS A 156 8.85 -18.23 9.67
N ARG A 157 9.09 -16.91 9.71
CA ARG A 157 8.38 -16.01 10.64
C ARG A 157 6.92 -15.86 10.30
N TYR A 158 6.59 -15.80 8.99
CA TYR A 158 5.21 -15.70 8.54
C TYR A 158 4.40 -16.92 9.01
N VAL A 159 4.91 -18.13 8.80
CA VAL A 159 4.27 -19.37 9.29
C VAL A 159 4.14 -19.36 10.81
N GLY A 160 5.21 -19.01 11.54
CA GLY A 160 5.16 -18.94 13.00
C GLY A 160 4.15 -17.93 13.54
N LEU A 161 3.92 -16.81 12.84
CA LEU A 161 2.88 -15.85 13.20
C LEU A 161 1.46 -16.40 13.00
N LEU A 162 1.24 -17.21 11.96
CA LEU A 162 -0.06 -17.85 11.72
C LEU A 162 -0.44 -18.89 12.77
N GLU A 163 0.55 -19.52 13.43
CA GLU A 163 0.36 -20.50 14.51
C GLU A 163 -0.04 -19.86 15.84
N LEU A 164 0.16 -18.55 16.01
CA LEU A 164 -0.20 -17.83 17.23
C LEU A 164 -1.72 -17.59 17.32
N ASP A 165 -2.23 -17.57 18.55
CA ASP A 165 -3.59 -17.05 18.79
C ASP A 165 -3.69 -15.58 18.35
N GLY A 166 -4.94 -15.12 18.11
CA GLY A 166 -5.19 -13.83 17.50
C GLY A 166 -4.56 -12.65 18.27
N GLU A 167 -4.68 -12.60 19.59
CA GLU A 167 -4.15 -11.49 20.41
C GLU A 167 -2.62 -11.49 20.39
N LYS A 168 -1.99 -12.64 20.58
CA LYS A 168 -0.52 -12.76 20.54
C LYS A 168 0.03 -12.43 19.16
N ARG A 169 -0.69 -12.85 18.09
CA ARG A 169 -0.31 -12.50 16.72
C ARG A 169 -0.30 -11.00 16.52
N LEU A 170 -1.36 -10.28 16.94
CA LEU A 170 -1.40 -8.82 16.84
C LEU A 170 -0.27 -8.15 17.63
N GLU A 171 0.03 -8.64 18.83
CA GLU A 171 1.16 -8.14 19.64
C GLU A 171 2.50 -8.31 18.90
N GLN A 172 2.75 -9.47 18.31
CA GLN A 172 3.99 -9.71 17.57
C GLN A 172 4.07 -8.86 16.30
N ILE A 173 2.96 -8.67 15.59
CA ILE A 173 2.92 -7.78 14.41
C ILE A 173 3.15 -6.32 14.86
N GLY A 174 2.64 -5.91 16.01
CA GLY A 174 2.95 -4.61 16.62
C GLY A 174 4.46 -4.39 16.78
N LYS A 175 5.16 -5.38 17.37
CA LYS A 175 6.63 -5.34 17.53
C LYS A 175 7.39 -5.30 16.19
N ILE A 176 6.86 -5.96 15.16
CA ILE A 176 7.42 -5.90 13.79
C ILE A 176 7.28 -4.48 13.24
N GLY A 177 6.11 -3.85 13.39
CA GLY A 177 5.89 -2.48 12.96
C GLY A 177 6.79 -1.47 13.68
N GLU A 178 6.92 -1.59 15.01
CA GLU A 178 7.85 -0.76 15.80
C GLU A 178 9.30 -0.94 15.34
N LYS A 179 9.71 -2.19 15.09
CA LYS A 179 11.06 -2.46 14.57
C LYS A 179 11.28 -1.82 13.21
N LEU A 180 10.32 -1.92 12.27
CA LEU A 180 10.39 -1.25 10.96
C LEU A 180 10.57 0.26 11.09
N ALA A 181 9.70 0.89 11.89
CA ALA A 181 9.73 2.34 12.07
C ALA A 181 11.09 2.81 12.64
N ASN A 182 11.63 2.07 13.62
CA ASN A 182 12.89 2.40 14.26
C ASN A 182 14.10 2.13 13.35
N GLU A 183 14.16 0.96 12.68
CA GLU A 183 15.32 0.56 11.85
C GLU A 183 15.51 1.46 10.64
N TYR A 184 14.41 1.94 10.08
CA TYR A 184 14.43 2.82 8.90
C TYR A 184 14.17 4.29 9.20
N CYS A 185 14.07 4.67 10.49
CA CYS A 185 13.85 6.05 10.94
C CYS A 185 12.61 6.70 10.30
N LEU A 186 11.51 5.95 10.22
CA LEU A 186 10.27 6.39 9.58
C LEU A 186 9.45 7.31 10.52
N GLN A 187 8.71 8.24 9.94
CA GLN A 187 7.68 8.97 10.66
C GLN A 187 6.48 8.07 10.95
N ALA A 188 6.11 7.23 9.97
CA ALA A 188 5.10 6.20 10.16
C ALA A 188 5.34 4.96 9.30
N ALA A 189 4.96 3.79 9.84
CA ALA A 189 4.84 2.53 9.11
C ALA A 189 3.40 2.03 9.23
N VAL A 190 2.76 1.69 8.09
CA VAL A 190 1.40 1.15 8.08
C VAL A 190 1.47 -0.28 7.51
N ILE A 191 1.34 -1.30 8.38
CA ILE A 191 1.27 -2.69 7.92
C ILE A 191 -0.18 -3.02 7.60
N THR A 192 -0.44 -3.29 6.32
CA THR A 192 -1.79 -3.47 5.78
C THR A 192 -2.23 -4.93 5.72
N GLY A 193 -3.53 -5.17 5.65
CA GLY A 193 -4.08 -6.47 5.27
C GLY A 193 -3.94 -7.57 6.31
N ILE A 194 -3.98 -7.27 7.60
CA ILE A 194 -3.88 -8.25 8.69
C ILE A 194 -5.23 -8.88 8.96
N GLU A 195 -5.37 -10.18 8.69
CA GLU A 195 -6.56 -10.93 9.02
C GLU A 195 -6.59 -11.27 10.52
N TYR A 196 -7.70 -10.97 11.16
CA TYR A 196 -7.91 -11.19 12.59
C TYR A 196 -9.30 -11.74 12.87
N VAL A 197 -9.35 -12.81 13.66
CA VAL A 197 -10.61 -13.36 14.19
C VAL A 197 -10.85 -12.76 15.57
N LYS A 198 -11.85 -11.93 15.69
CA LYS A 198 -12.26 -11.38 16.98
C LYS A 198 -13.06 -12.44 17.74
N GLU A 199 -12.45 -13.04 18.76
CA GLU A 199 -13.18 -13.89 19.70
C GLU A 199 -14.17 -13.04 20.50
N GLN A 200 -15.45 -13.36 20.44
CA GLN A 200 -16.40 -12.81 21.39
C GLN A 200 -16.16 -13.49 22.75
N LYS A 201 -15.66 -12.77 23.73
CA LYS A 201 -15.77 -13.20 25.13
C LYS A 201 -17.26 -13.34 25.41
N ALA A 202 -17.71 -14.58 25.67
CA ALA A 202 -19.08 -14.90 25.94
C ALA A 202 -19.65 -13.93 27.00
N ALA A 203 -20.68 -13.15 26.63
CA ALA A 203 -21.50 -12.52 27.63
C ALA A 203 -22.17 -13.62 28.46
N PRO A 204 -22.40 -13.44 29.79
CA PRO A 204 -23.03 -14.49 30.62
C PRO A 204 -24.39 -14.84 30.01
N ALA A 205 -24.57 -16.14 29.81
CA ALA A 205 -25.64 -16.76 29.06
C ALA A 205 -27.02 -16.29 29.50
N LEU A 206 -27.72 -15.57 28.63
CA LEU A 206 -29.16 -15.58 28.55
C LEU A 206 -29.50 -15.75 27.06
N ILE A 207 -29.93 -17.01 26.74
CA ILE A 207 -30.47 -17.45 25.46
C ILE A 207 -29.38 -17.64 24.37
N SER A 208 -28.83 -18.88 24.30
CA SER A 208 -27.95 -19.37 23.22
C SER A 208 -28.81 -19.88 22.06
N ASP A 209 -28.92 -19.09 20.98
CA ASP A 209 -29.06 -19.68 19.66
C ASP A 209 -27.63 -19.97 19.18
N GLY A 210 -27.29 -21.27 19.09
CA GLY A 210 -25.94 -21.80 18.94
C GLY A 210 -25.19 -21.48 17.63
N ASN A 211 -24.98 -20.21 17.36
CA ASN A 211 -24.10 -19.73 16.30
C ASN A 211 -23.13 -18.71 16.89
N GLU A 212 -22.01 -19.17 17.42
CA GLU A 212 -20.83 -18.33 17.64
C GLU A 212 -20.36 -17.85 16.28
N LYS A 213 -20.81 -16.66 15.85
CA LYS A 213 -20.29 -16.02 14.64
C LYS A 213 -18.94 -15.40 14.97
N ASN A 214 -17.87 -16.13 14.76
CA ASN A 214 -16.53 -15.56 14.68
C ASN A 214 -16.52 -14.56 13.52
N PHE A 215 -16.43 -13.27 13.84
CA PHE A 215 -16.33 -12.24 12.81
C PHE A 215 -14.87 -12.05 12.39
N MET A 216 -14.56 -12.43 11.16
CA MET A 216 -13.29 -12.08 10.54
C MET A 216 -13.20 -10.58 10.32
N GLN A 217 -12.10 -9.99 10.78
CA GLN A 217 -11.77 -8.58 10.58
C GLN A 217 -10.51 -8.45 9.73
N MET A 218 -10.41 -7.35 9.02
CA MET A 218 -9.20 -6.89 8.35
C MET A 218 -8.64 -5.74 9.16
N GLY A 219 -7.40 -5.87 9.64
CA GLY A 219 -6.71 -4.87 10.41
C GLY A 219 -5.59 -4.19 9.62
N ASN A 220 -5.37 -2.92 9.94
CA ASN A 220 -4.20 -2.17 9.51
C ASN A 220 -3.50 -1.66 10.78
N LEU A 221 -2.23 -2.03 10.92
CA LEU A 221 -1.37 -1.54 11.99
C LEU A 221 -0.76 -0.22 11.57
N VAL A 222 -0.83 0.78 12.43
CA VAL A 222 -0.15 2.07 12.26
C VAL A 222 0.85 2.24 13.39
N VAL A 223 2.10 2.43 13.04
CA VAL A 223 3.15 2.88 13.97
C VAL A 223 3.55 4.28 13.58
N GLU A 224 3.27 5.24 14.44
CA GLU A 224 3.59 6.66 14.24
C GLU A 224 4.18 7.24 15.52
N ASN A 225 5.34 7.90 15.42
CA ASN A 225 6.02 8.51 16.58
C ASN A 225 6.21 7.56 17.78
N GLY A 226 6.48 6.28 17.51
CA GLY A 226 6.66 5.24 18.54
C GLY A 226 5.36 4.76 19.20
N GLN A 227 4.20 5.18 18.71
CA GLN A 227 2.90 4.71 19.17
C GLN A 227 2.29 3.73 18.17
N VAL A 228 1.63 2.69 18.69
CA VAL A 228 1.01 1.61 17.91
C VAL A 228 -0.49 1.76 17.96
N TYR A 229 -1.12 1.81 16.79
CA TYR A 229 -2.56 1.89 16.63
C TYR A 229 -3.06 0.81 15.67
N TRP A 230 -4.29 0.37 15.87
CA TRP A 230 -4.96 -0.57 14.99
C TRP A 230 -6.25 0.04 14.43
N CYS A 231 -6.43 -0.06 13.13
CA CYS A 231 -7.69 0.26 12.45
C CYS A 231 -8.28 -1.01 11.85
N PHE A 232 -9.44 -1.44 12.36
CA PHE A 232 -10.12 -2.67 11.94
C PHE A 232 -11.40 -2.38 11.16
N ALA A 233 -11.68 -3.23 10.18
CA ALA A 233 -12.97 -3.28 9.49
C ALA A 233 -13.42 -4.75 9.34
N PRO A 234 -14.72 -5.03 9.18
CA PRO A 234 -15.18 -6.37 8.82
C PRO A 234 -14.51 -6.86 7.54
N LYS A 235 -13.99 -8.09 7.54
CA LYS A 235 -13.45 -8.70 6.32
C LYS A 235 -14.60 -9.05 5.38
N THR A 236 -14.58 -8.50 4.19
CA THR A 236 -15.55 -8.78 3.12
C THR A 236 -14.80 -9.32 1.91
N GLY A 237 -15.24 -10.43 1.36
CA GLY A 237 -14.66 -11.03 0.16
C GLY A 237 -13.23 -11.54 0.32
N GLY A 238 -12.54 -11.60 -0.80
CA GLY A 238 -11.15 -12.06 -0.94
C GLY A 238 -10.15 -10.91 -1.13
N SER A 239 -8.98 -11.26 -1.68
CA SER A 239 -7.97 -10.29 -2.11
C SER A 239 -8.26 -9.85 -3.55
N TYR A 240 -8.24 -8.57 -3.81
CA TYR A 240 -8.45 -7.96 -5.14
C TYR A 240 -7.24 -7.13 -5.55
N SER A 241 -6.93 -7.13 -6.85
CA SER A 241 -5.89 -6.29 -7.43
C SER A 241 -6.13 -4.82 -7.13
N GLY A 242 -5.07 -4.06 -6.89
CA GLY A 242 -5.11 -2.60 -6.68
C GLY A 242 -5.60 -2.14 -5.31
N THR A 243 -5.94 -3.05 -4.38
CA THR A 243 -6.38 -2.67 -3.02
C THR A 243 -5.29 -1.86 -2.29
N GLY A 244 -4.03 -2.30 -2.39
CA GLY A 244 -2.86 -1.58 -1.83
C GLY A 244 -2.67 -0.21 -2.48
N ASP A 245 -2.76 -0.14 -3.82
CA ASP A 245 -2.64 1.11 -4.56
C ASP A 245 -3.70 2.14 -4.18
N LEU A 246 -4.96 1.71 -4.04
CA LEU A 246 -6.05 2.56 -3.58
C LEU A 246 -5.80 3.08 -2.16
N PHE A 247 -5.36 2.20 -1.26
CA PHE A 247 -5.03 2.55 0.12
C PHE A 247 -3.89 3.58 0.18
N ALA A 248 -2.76 3.29 -0.43
CA ALA A 248 -1.58 4.16 -0.46
C ALA A 248 -1.85 5.50 -1.16
N SER A 249 -2.73 5.51 -2.17
CA SER A 249 -3.16 6.73 -2.86
C SER A 249 -3.94 7.67 -1.96
N VAL A 250 -4.88 7.13 -1.15
CA VAL A 250 -5.62 7.92 -0.15
C VAL A 250 -4.66 8.51 0.89
N LEU A 251 -3.72 7.70 1.39
CA LEU A 251 -2.71 8.16 2.34
C LEU A 251 -1.85 9.27 1.74
N SER A 252 -1.29 9.04 0.53
CA SER A 252 -0.42 10.04 -0.13
C SER A 252 -1.12 11.37 -0.32
N ALA A 253 -2.37 11.37 -0.82
CA ALA A 253 -3.12 12.59 -1.06
C ALA A 253 -3.50 13.30 0.25
N GLY A 254 -3.96 12.54 1.25
CA GLY A 254 -4.34 13.09 2.55
C GLY A 254 -3.15 13.72 3.29
N LEU A 255 -2.02 13.02 3.35
CA LEU A 255 -0.80 13.51 4.02
C LEU A 255 -0.25 14.78 3.35
N VAL A 256 -0.21 14.83 2.02
CA VAL A 256 0.20 16.03 1.28
C VAL A 256 -0.75 17.22 1.54
N LYS A 257 -2.03 16.96 1.83
CA LYS A 257 -2.99 17.98 2.25
C LYS A 257 -2.84 18.38 3.73
N GLY A 258 -2.03 17.69 4.52
CA GLY A 258 -1.81 17.95 5.94
C GLY A 258 -2.79 17.24 6.87
N MET A 259 -3.47 16.19 6.40
CA MET A 259 -4.29 15.33 7.27
C MET A 259 -3.41 14.49 8.20
N SER A 260 -3.95 14.10 9.36
CA SER A 260 -3.25 13.16 10.25
C SER A 260 -3.17 11.76 9.64
N MET A 261 -2.17 10.96 10.02
CA MET A 261 -2.03 9.58 9.57
C MET A 261 -3.29 8.77 9.87
N MET A 262 -3.80 8.83 11.09
CA MET A 262 -4.99 8.09 11.48
C MET A 262 -6.23 8.47 10.66
N THR A 263 -6.44 9.77 10.41
CA THR A 263 -7.54 10.22 9.54
C THR A 263 -7.42 9.67 8.12
N CYS A 264 -6.20 9.61 7.56
CA CYS A 264 -5.96 9.03 6.24
C CYS A 264 -6.25 7.53 6.22
N VAL A 265 -5.80 6.79 7.24
CA VAL A 265 -6.03 5.33 7.36
C VAL A 265 -7.52 5.02 7.53
N GLU A 266 -8.23 5.71 8.43
CA GLU A 266 -9.67 5.53 8.63
C GLU A 266 -10.46 5.82 7.36
N LEU A 267 -10.10 6.87 6.63
CA LEU A 267 -10.71 7.22 5.35
C LEU A 267 -10.48 6.13 4.30
N ALA A 268 -9.23 5.64 4.17
CA ALA A 268 -8.89 4.58 3.24
C ALA A 268 -9.63 3.27 3.57
N VAL A 269 -9.69 2.90 4.85
CA VAL A 269 -10.42 1.70 5.32
C VAL A 269 -11.91 1.82 5.03
N LYS A 270 -12.52 2.97 5.31
CA LYS A 270 -13.95 3.22 5.05
C LYS A 270 -14.27 3.16 3.55
N PHE A 271 -13.46 3.81 2.73
CA PHE A 271 -13.58 3.81 1.27
C PHE A 271 -13.48 2.40 0.70
N LEU A 272 -12.40 1.68 1.05
CA LEU A 272 -12.15 0.33 0.57
C LEU A 272 -13.21 -0.68 1.05
N SER A 273 -13.67 -0.59 2.29
CA SER A 273 -14.71 -1.48 2.80
C SER A 273 -15.99 -1.42 1.97
N LYS A 274 -16.40 -0.23 1.53
CA LYS A 274 -17.56 -0.04 0.66
C LYS A 274 -17.31 -0.56 -0.75
N ALA A 275 -16.17 -0.20 -1.32
CA ALA A 275 -15.80 -0.59 -2.68
C ALA A 275 -15.64 -2.12 -2.80
N ILE A 276 -15.02 -2.79 -1.81
CA ILE A 276 -14.89 -4.25 -1.79
C ILE A 276 -16.25 -4.92 -1.62
N ALA A 277 -17.15 -4.38 -0.79
CA ALA A 277 -18.49 -4.93 -0.63
C ALA A 277 -19.27 -4.93 -1.96
N GLU A 278 -19.19 -3.85 -2.73
CA GLU A 278 -19.76 -3.77 -4.09
C GLU A 278 -19.10 -4.78 -5.04
N THR A 279 -17.76 -4.87 -5.01
CA THR A 279 -16.99 -5.81 -5.85
C THR A 279 -17.45 -7.25 -5.63
N VAL A 280 -17.67 -7.64 -4.38
CA VAL A 280 -18.20 -8.97 -4.01
C VAL A 280 -19.63 -9.14 -4.50
N GLN A 281 -20.49 -8.13 -4.36
CA GLN A 281 -21.87 -8.18 -4.79
C GLN A 281 -22.00 -8.30 -6.31
N GLU A 282 -21.13 -7.65 -7.08
CA GLU A 282 -21.07 -7.74 -8.54
C GLU A 282 -20.42 -9.05 -9.03
N GLY A 283 -19.76 -9.82 -8.14
CA GLY A 283 -19.05 -11.05 -8.52
C GLY A 283 -17.84 -10.79 -9.42
N THR A 284 -17.21 -9.64 -9.28
CA THR A 284 -16.04 -9.22 -10.07
C THR A 284 -14.85 -10.13 -9.83
N ASP A 285 -14.13 -10.54 -10.89
CA ASP A 285 -12.90 -11.33 -10.76
C ASP A 285 -11.83 -10.54 -9.98
N ARG A 286 -11.02 -11.27 -9.19
CA ARG A 286 -9.96 -10.63 -8.40
C ARG A 286 -8.98 -9.80 -9.23
N ASN A 287 -8.72 -10.24 -10.49
CA ASN A 287 -7.77 -9.59 -11.37
C ASN A 287 -8.35 -8.35 -12.03
N ASP A 288 -9.69 -8.23 -12.13
CA ASP A 288 -10.35 -7.02 -12.62
C ASP A 288 -10.27 -5.86 -11.62
N GLY A 289 -9.90 -6.17 -10.37
CA GLY A 289 -9.70 -5.18 -9.31
C GLY A 289 -10.99 -4.74 -8.63
N VAL A 290 -10.87 -3.71 -7.80
CA VAL A 290 -11.96 -3.22 -6.94
C VAL A 290 -12.90 -2.27 -7.69
N CYS A 291 -14.22 -2.42 -7.52
CA CYS A 291 -15.24 -1.51 -8.06
C CYS A 291 -15.33 -0.23 -7.20
N PHE A 292 -14.36 0.65 -7.33
CA PHE A 292 -14.20 1.82 -6.47
C PHE A 292 -14.80 3.12 -7.02
N GLU A 293 -15.10 3.19 -8.30
CA GLU A 293 -15.46 4.42 -9.00
C GLU A 293 -16.69 5.12 -8.40
N LYS A 294 -17.71 4.36 -7.99
CA LYS A 294 -18.92 4.88 -7.34
C LYS A 294 -18.65 5.55 -5.99
N TYR A 295 -17.56 5.16 -5.33
CA TYR A 295 -17.21 5.62 -3.98
C TYR A 295 -16.18 6.74 -3.96
N LEU A 296 -15.71 7.21 -5.12
CA LEU A 296 -14.78 8.35 -5.21
C LEU A 296 -15.35 9.62 -4.57
N GLU A 297 -16.67 9.81 -4.58
CA GLU A 297 -17.33 10.95 -3.93
C GLU A 297 -17.09 11.00 -2.40
N GLU A 298 -16.86 9.84 -1.75
CA GLU A 298 -16.56 9.77 -0.31
C GLU A 298 -15.22 10.46 0.01
N LEU A 299 -14.30 10.46 -0.95
CA LEU A 299 -12.98 11.09 -0.85
C LEU A 299 -13.02 12.60 -1.13
N CYS A 300 -14.11 13.12 -1.73
CA CYS A 300 -14.27 14.56 -1.96
C CYS A 300 -14.66 15.33 -0.69
N LYS A 301 -15.36 14.68 0.25
CA LYS A 301 -16.04 15.31 1.39
C LYS A 301 -15.12 15.56 2.60
N ILE A 302 -13.82 15.65 2.36
CA ILE A 302 -12.85 15.90 3.44
C ILE A 302 -12.86 17.41 3.72
N GLU A 303 -13.68 17.83 4.70
CA GLU A 303 -13.59 19.15 5.29
C GLU A 303 -12.23 19.32 5.99
N LYS A 304 -11.70 20.55 5.91
CA LYS A 304 -10.40 20.92 6.50
C LYS A 304 -10.44 20.88 8.01
#